data_886ae62d90c6541d983f43535a01f493
#
_entry.id   886ae62d90c6541d983f43535a01f493
#
_cell.length_a   1.000
_cell.length_b   1.000
_cell.length_c   1.000
_cell.angle_alpha   90.00
_cell.angle_beta   90.00
_cell.angle_gamma   90.00
#
_symmetry.space_group_name_H-M   'P 1'
#
loop_
_entity.id
_entity.type
_entity.pdbx_description
1 polymer ?
#
loop_
_entity_poly.entity_id
_entity_poly.type
_entity_poly.pdbx_seq_one_letter_code
_entity_poly.pdbx_strand_id
1 'polypeptide(L)'
;ARLLAPTDFGVLATAMIVISFVHMFWDAGLSKALIQTKEVPENAAHVVFWTNLTLGIIIYTLLFAAAPYIAFFFKSPVTEPVLRVLGIQIIIASLASVQQALFVRDLDFRGLFWIKLLTVFIPALFSIPLALLGYGIWSLVTGTLAGQFFNLLLLWMRSPWRPELKYDLKLAKKLMTFGIWILLGSLGSWLIKIGRAHV
;
A
#
# COMPACT_ATOMS: atom_id res chain seq x y z
N ALA A 1 -18.03 1.05 -19.81
CA ALA A 1 -19.06 0.02 -19.53
C ALA A 1 -19.24 -1.01 -20.66
N ARG A 2 -18.79 -0.73 -21.89
CA ARG A 2 -18.89 -1.70 -23.01
C ARG A 2 -17.65 -2.59 -23.18
N LEU A 3 -16.54 -2.28 -22.53
CA LEU A 3 -15.25 -2.98 -22.68
C LEU A 3 -14.97 -3.99 -21.55
N LEU A 4 -15.66 -3.86 -20.42
CA LEU A 4 -15.49 -4.68 -19.23
C LEU A 4 -16.85 -5.19 -18.76
N ALA A 5 -16.90 -6.45 -18.31
CA ALA A 5 -18.10 -7.01 -17.72
C ALA A 5 -18.33 -6.45 -16.30
N PRO A 6 -19.59 -6.30 -15.83
CA PRO A 6 -19.87 -5.92 -14.46
C PRO A 6 -19.21 -6.86 -13.42
N THR A 7 -19.05 -8.12 -13.79
CA THR A 7 -18.35 -9.13 -12.97
C THR A 7 -16.88 -8.81 -12.73
N ASP A 8 -16.20 -8.18 -13.72
CA ASP A 8 -14.80 -7.79 -13.58
C ASP A 8 -14.62 -6.72 -12.51
N PHE A 9 -15.53 -5.75 -12.47
CA PHE A 9 -15.54 -4.73 -11.41
C PHE A 9 -15.84 -5.34 -10.04
N GLY A 10 -16.72 -6.35 -9.97
CA GLY A 10 -17.03 -7.06 -8.72
C GLY A 10 -15.81 -7.79 -8.16
N VAL A 11 -15.08 -8.52 -9.00
CA VAL A 11 -13.84 -9.21 -8.60
C VAL A 11 -12.78 -8.22 -8.16
N LEU A 12 -12.59 -7.13 -8.91
CA LEU A 12 -11.61 -6.09 -8.54
C LEU A 12 -12.00 -5.43 -7.20
N ALA A 13 -13.28 -5.09 -7.00
CA ALA A 13 -13.74 -4.49 -5.75
C ALA A 13 -13.50 -5.43 -4.55
N THR A 14 -13.79 -6.72 -4.69
CA THR A 14 -13.49 -7.73 -3.68
C THR A 14 -12.00 -7.79 -3.36
N ALA A 15 -11.16 -7.85 -4.38
CA ALA A 15 -9.70 -7.85 -4.19
C ALA A 15 -9.22 -6.57 -3.51
N MET A 16 -9.74 -5.41 -3.89
CA MET A 16 -9.38 -4.12 -3.29
C MET A 16 -9.82 -4.01 -1.82
N ILE A 17 -10.99 -4.55 -1.45
CA ILE A 17 -11.42 -4.59 -0.04
C ILE A 17 -10.43 -5.41 0.79
N VAL A 18 -10.08 -6.61 0.32
CA VAL A 18 -9.12 -7.48 1.01
C VAL A 18 -7.76 -6.79 1.16
N ILE A 19 -7.26 -6.21 0.07
CA ILE A 19 -5.96 -5.54 0.08
C ILE A 19 -5.99 -4.29 0.97
N SER A 20 -7.07 -3.51 0.96
CA SER A 20 -7.23 -2.34 1.84
C SER A 20 -7.23 -2.73 3.31
N PHE A 21 -7.88 -3.85 3.64
CA PHE A 21 -7.83 -4.40 4.99
C PHE A 21 -6.41 -4.80 5.38
N VAL A 22 -5.70 -5.49 4.50
CA VAL A 22 -4.30 -5.88 4.71
C VAL A 22 -3.38 -4.66 4.84
N HIS A 23 -3.60 -3.62 4.04
CA HIS A 23 -2.85 -2.36 4.12
C HIS A 23 -2.94 -1.69 5.49
N MET A 24 -4.00 -1.91 6.23
CA MET A 24 -4.15 -1.35 7.57
C MET A 24 -3.10 -1.91 8.55
N PHE A 25 -2.61 -3.11 8.29
CA PHE A 25 -1.69 -3.81 9.20
C PHE A 25 -0.22 -3.72 8.79
N TRP A 26 0.11 -3.58 7.50
CA TRP A 26 1.51 -3.69 7.06
C TRP A 26 2.39 -2.50 7.50
N ASP A 27 1.85 -1.30 7.54
CA ASP A 27 2.62 -0.11 7.98
C ASP A 27 2.76 -0.06 9.51
N ALA A 28 1.88 -0.77 10.26
CA ALA A 28 1.87 -0.79 11.73
C ALA A 28 2.12 0.59 12.39
N GLY A 29 1.79 1.69 11.67
CA GLY A 29 2.02 3.06 12.13
C GLY A 29 3.48 3.53 12.11
N LEU A 30 4.40 2.76 11.54
CA LEU A 30 5.84 3.09 11.52
C LEU A 30 6.14 4.34 10.71
N SER A 31 5.49 4.51 9.55
CA SER A 31 5.61 5.73 8.75
C SER A 31 5.10 6.96 9.53
N LYS A 32 4.01 6.82 10.28
CA LYS A 32 3.50 7.88 11.14
C LYS A 32 4.44 8.17 12.30
N ALA A 33 5.04 7.14 12.90
CA ALA A 33 6.06 7.29 13.93
C ALA A 33 7.24 8.09 13.42
N LEU A 34 7.71 7.81 12.19
CA LEU A 34 8.81 8.54 11.56
C LEU A 34 8.48 10.03 11.35
N ILE A 35 7.22 10.36 11.01
CA ILE A 35 6.77 11.73 10.80
C ILE A 35 6.64 12.50 12.14
N GLN A 36 6.11 11.85 13.19
CA GLN A 36 5.72 12.51 14.43
C GLN A 36 6.88 12.64 15.45
N THR A 37 7.91 11.85 15.34
CA THR A 37 9.05 11.89 16.28
C THR A 37 9.89 13.13 16.04
N LYS A 38 10.03 14.02 17.06
CA LYS A 38 10.79 15.27 16.97
C LYS A 38 12.29 15.02 16.74
N GLU A 39 12.87 14.10 17.48
CA GLU A 39 14.25 13.67 17.35
C GLU A 39 14.27 12.29 16.70
N VAL A 40 14.45 12.24 15.40
CA VAL A 40 14.62 10.96 14.70
C VAL A 40 16.11 10.63 14.69
N PRO A 41 16.53 9.54 15.32
CA PRO A 41 17.89 9.04 15.15
C PRO A 41 18.22 8.92 13.66
N GLU A 42 19.45 9.26 13.27
CA GLU A 42 19.91 9.19 11.86
C GLU A 42 19.53 7.87 11.18
N ASN A 43 19.54 6.78 11.95
CA ASN A 43 19.26 5.44 11.47
C ASN A 43 17.76 5.07 11.44
N ALA A 44 16.85 5.92 11.95
CA ALA A 44 15.44 5.52 12.09
C ALA A 44 14.78 5.26 10.73
N ALA A 45 15.08 6.05 9.72
CA ALA A 45 14.55 5.85 8.36
C ALA A 45 14.99 4.50 7.78
N HIS A 46 16.24 4.09 8.01
CA HIS A 46 16.76 2.78 7.58
C HIS A 46 16.06 1.64 8.30
N VAL A 47 15.89 1.77 9.62
CA VAL A 47 15.19 0.76 10.44
C VAL A 47 13.73 0.63 10.01
N VAL A 48 13.02 1.74 9.81
CA VAL A 48 11.61 1.73 9.34
C VAL A 48 11.52 1.10 7.96
N PHE A 49 12.42 1.42 7.04
CA PHE A 49 12.43 0.86 5.69
C PHE A 49 12.53 -0.67 5.72
N TRP A 50 13.54 -1.20 6.40
CA TRP A 50 13.75 -2.65 6.46
C TRP A 50 12.64 -3.37 7.21
N THR A 51 12.12 -2.76 8.28
CA THR A 51 10.99 -3.33 9.04
C THR A 51 9.72 -3.37 8.18
N ASN A 52 9.37 -2.27 7.49
CA ASN A 52 8.19 -2.22 6.61
C ASN A 52 8.33 -3.20 5.44
N LEU A 53 9.52 -3.30 4.84
CA LEU A 53 9.76 -4.23 3.75
C LEU A 53 9.60 -5.69 4.21
N THR A 54 10.18 -6.04 5.36
CA THR A 54 10.05 -7.39 5.93
C THR A 54 8.59 -7.72 6.25
N LEU A 55 7.88 -6.81 6.93
CA LEU A 55 6.45 -6.96 7.20
C LEU A 55 5.63 -7.08 5.92
N GLY A 56 5.91 -6.25 4.91
CA GLY A 56 5.26 -6.29 3.62
C GLY A 56 5.43 -7.64 2.91
N ILE A 57 6.63 -8.21 2.94
CA ILE A 57 6.92 -9.54 2.37
C ILE A 57 6.16 -10.63 3.14
N ILE A 58 6.19 -10.59 4.47
CA ILE A 58 5.47 -11.57 5.32
C ILE A 58 3.97 -11.51 5.03
N ILE A 59 3.39 -10.32 5.04
CA ILE A 59 1.96 -10.11 4.81
C ILE A 59 1.57 -10.52 3.38
N TYR A 60 2.40 -10.18 2.37
CA TYR A 60 2.17 -10.64 1.00
C TYR A 60 2.19 -12.17 0.90
N THR A 61 3.14 -12.82 1.55
CA THR A 61 3.23 -14.29 1.57
C THR A 61 2.00 -14.92 2.22
N LEU A 62 1.53 -14.35 3.33
CA LEU A 62 0.30 -14.78 3.99
C LEU A 62 -0.93 -14.58 3.10
N LEU A 63 -1.03 -13.42 2.44
CA LEU A 63 -2.11 -13.14 1.48
C LEU A 63 -2.07 -14.11 0.29
N PHE A 64 -0.88 -14.39 -0.24
CA PHE A 64 -0.68 -15.31 -1.35
C PHE A 64 -1.15 -16.74 -0.98
N ALA A 65 -0.82 -17.20 0.24
CA ALA A 65 -1.26 -18.49 0.76
C ALA A 65 -2.77 -18.51 1.08
N ALA A 66 -3.33 -17.38 1.55
CA ALA A 66 -4.75 -17.25 1.86
C ALA A 66 -5.64 -17.04 0.63
N ALA A 67 -5.07 -16.64 -0.53
CA ALA A 67 -5.82 -16.30 -1.73
C ALA A 67 -6.83 -17.37 -2.19
N PRO A 68 -6.52 -18.69 -2.20
CA PRO A 68 -7.49 -19.71 -2.58
C PRO A 68 -8.67 -19.80 -1.61
N TYR A 69 -8.42 -19.63 -0.30
CA TYR A 69 -9.50 -19.65 0.70
C TYR A 69 -10.43 -18.44 0.57
N ILE A 70 -9.85 -17.28 0.26
CA ILE A 70 -10.60 -16.03 -0.01
C ILE A 70 -11.45 -16.20 -1.28
N ALA A 71 -10.87 -16.74 -2.36
CA ALA A 71 -11.58 -17.00 -3.60
C ALA A 71 -12.75 -17.99 -3.41
N PHE A 72 -12.54 -19.03 -2.60
CA PHE A 72 -13.59 -19.96 -2.22
C PHE A 72 -14.72 -19.28 -1.43
N PHE A 73 -14.38 -18.44 -0.44
CA PHE A 73 -15.36 -17.69 0.37
C PHE A 73 -16.25 -16.78 -0.51
N PHE A 74 -15.64 -16.06 -1.46
CA PHE A 74 -16.37 -15.19 -2.39
C PHE A 74 -16.98 -15.93 -3.59
N LYS A 75 -16.84 -17.25 -3.67
CA LYS A 75 -17.34 -18.09 -4.77
C LYS A 75 -16.90 -17.60 -6.15
N SER A 76 -15.69 -17.06 -6.24
CA SER A 76 -15.12 -16.47 -7.46
C SER A 76 -13.70 -17.00 -7.69
N PRO A 77 -13.49 -18.03 -8.53
CA PRO A 77 -12.16 -18.58 -8.80
C PRO A 77 -11.19 -17.55 -9.40
N VAL A 78 -11.70 -16.59 -10.16
CA VAL A 78 -10.88 -15.52 -10.75
C VAL A 78 -10.28 -14.59 -9.69
N THR A 79 -10.86 -14.52 -8.50
CA THR A 79 -10.36 -13.69 -7.39
C THR A 79 -8.98 -14.16 -6.91
N GLU A 80 -8.68 -15.46 -6.97
CA GLU A 80 -7.41 -16.00 -6.52
C GLU A 80 -6.20 -15.43 -7.28
N PRO A 81 -6.08 -15.58 -8.62
CA PRO A 81 -4.95 -15.02 -9.35
C PRO A 81 -4.91 -13.50 -9.29
N VAL A 82 -6.07 -12.84 -9.25
CA VAL A 82 -6.16 -11.38 -9.12
C VAL A 82 -5.59 -10.91 -7.77
N LEU A 83 -5.92 -11.58 -6.66
CA LEU A 83 -5.37 -11.27 -5.33
C LEU A 83 -3.87 -11.50 -5.26
N ARG A 84 -3.37 -12.60 -5.85
CA ARG A 84 -1.93 -12.90 -5.88
C ARG A 84 -1.14 -11.81 -6.62
N VAL A 85 -1.64 -11.37 -7.76
CA VAL A 85 -0.96 -10.35 -8.57
C VAL A 85 -1.13 -8.96 -7.96
N LEU A 86 -2.34 -8.56 -7.56
CA LEU A 86 -2.56 -7.28 -6.91
C LEU A 86 -1.85 -7.18 -5.54
N GLY A 87 -1.67 -8.30 -4.84
CA GLY A 87 -0.91 -8.33 -3.58
C GLY A 87 0.50 -7.78 -3.70
N ILE A 88 1.12 -7.81 -4.89
CA ILE A 88 2.45 -7.23 -5.15
C ILE A 88 2.48 -5.74 -4.78
N GLN A 89 1.35 -5.03 -4.86
CA GLN A 89 1.28 -3.63 -4.45
C GLN A 89 1.66 -3.41 -2.98
N ILE A 90 1.54 -4.42 -2.10
CA ILE A 90 1.96 -4.34 -0.70
C ILE A 90 3.48 -4.18 -0.62
N ILE A 91 4.22 -4.93 -1.43
CA ILE A 91 5.68 -4.82 -1.52
C ILE A 91 6.08 -3.47 -2.12
N ILE A 92 5.40 -3.05 -3.19
CA ILE A 92 5.63 -1.75 -3.84
C ILE A 92 5.39 -0.61 -2.82
N ALA A 93 4.31 -0.68 -2.06
CA ALA A 93 3.99 0.30 -1.04
C ALA A 93 5.03 0.30 0.11
N SER A 94 5.53 -0.87 0.52
CA SER A 94 6.60 -0.97 1.52
C SER A 94 7.87 -0.26 1.07
N LEU A 95 8.25 -0.40 -0.19
CA LEU A 95 9.40 0.28 -0.79
C LEU A 95 9.21 1.79 -0.92
N ALA A 96 7.98 2.28 -1.01
CA ALA A 96 7.64 3.70 -1.15
C ALA A 96 7.42 4.41 0.19
N SER A 97 7.18 3.65 1.28
CA SER A 97 6.68 4.16 2.56
C SER A 97 7.57 5.23 3.20
N VAL A 98 8.88 4.97 3.27
CA VAL A 98 9.83 5.88 3.90
C VAL A 98 10.02 7.16 3.09
N GLN A 99 10.15 7.05 1.77
CA GLN A 99 10.25 8.22 0.90
C GLN A 99 9.03 9.12 1.08
N GLN A 100 7.83 8.53 1.04
CA GLN A 100 6.61 9.29 1.25
C GLN A 100 6.56 9.94 2.63
N ALA A 101 6.98 9.23 3.69
CA ALA A 101 7.03 9.76 5.05
C ALA A 101 8.00 10.94 5.18
N LEU A 102 9.18 10.86 4.53
CA LEU A 102 10.16 11.94 4.52
C LEU A 102 9.63 13.19 3.81
N PHE A 103 8.97 13.05 2.65
CA PHE A 103 8.34 14.20 1.97
C PHE A 103 7.30 14.90 2.86
N VAL A 104 6.48 14.11 3.59
CA VAL A 104 5.49 14.68 4.52
C VAL A 104 6.17 15.35 5.71
N ARG A 105 7.23 14.75 6.25
CA ARG A 105 8.00 15.29 7.37
C ARG A 105 8.70 16.61 7.00
N ASP A 106 9.28 16.66 5.79
CA ASP A 106 9.99 17.84 5.29
C ASP A 106 9.03 18.91 4.74
N LEU A 107 7.69 18.65 4.86
CA LEU A 107 6.62 19.53 4.37
C LEU A 107 6.70 19.83 2.86
N ASP A 108 7.39 19.00 2.09
CA ASP A 108 7.43 19.13 0.61
C ASP A 108 6.15 18.60 -0.04
N PHE A 109 5.03 19.22 0.31
CA PHE A 109 3.72 18.89 -0.29
C PHE A 109 3.67 19.23 -1.78
N ARG A 110 4.50 20.18 -2.26
CA ARG A 110 4.58 20.52 -3.67
C ARG A 110 5.15 19.38 -4.49
N GLY A 111 6.22 18.75 -4.00
CA GLY A 111 6.80 17.57 -4.63
C GLY A 111 5.82 16.40 -4.67
N LEU A 112 5.15 16.11 -3.53
CA LEU A 112 4.13 15.07 -3.45
C LEU A 112 2.93 15.33 -4.36
N PHE A 113 2.48 16.59 -4.48
CA PHE A 113 1.38 16.96 -5.36
C PHE A 113 1.67 16.58 -6.81
N TRP A 114 2.86 16.97 -7.33
CA TRP A 114 3.24 16.67 -8.70
C TRP A 114 3.38 15.16 -8.94
N ILE A 115 3.97 14.43 -7.99
CA ILE A 115 4.08 12.97 -8.07
C ILE A 115 2.67 12.35 -8.15
N LYS A 116 1.76 12.72 -7.25
CA LYS A 116 0.40 12.19 -7.24
C LYS A 116 -0.38 12.59 -8.49
N LEU A 117 -0.26 13.82 -8.94
CA LEU A 117 -0.92 14.29 -10.16
C LEU A 117 -0.50 13.47 -11.38
N LEU A 118 0.79 13.24 -11.56
CA LEU A 118 1.30 12.42 -12.66
C LEU A 118 0.81 10.97 -12.56
N THR A 119 0.83 10.39 -11.36
CA THR A 119 0.47 8.98 -11.17
C THR A 119 -1.02 8.69 -11.26
N VAL A 120 -1.90 9.68 -11.10
CA VAL A 120 -3.36 9.50 -11.27
C VAL A 120 -3.73 9.09 -12.70
N PHE A 121 -3.00 9.53 -13.70
CA PHE A 121 -3.29 9.22 -15.10
C PHE A 121 -2.72 7.86 -15.55
N ILE A 122 -1.71 7.34 -14.87
CA ILE A 122 -1.03 6.10 -15.25
C ILE A 122 -1.97 4.88 -15.31
N PRO A 123 -2.83 4.63 -14.31
CA PRO A 123 -3.75 3.50 -14.38
C PRO A 123 -4.63 3.54 -15.64
N ALA A 124 -5.16 4.69 -15.99
CA ALA A 124 -5.99 4.85 -17.19
C ALA A 124 -5.19 4.62 -18.48
N LEU A 125 -3.95 5.13 -18.54
CA LEU A 125 -3.06 4.98 -19.69
C LEU A 125 -2.75 3.51 -20.00
N PHE A 126 -2.66 2.65 -18.98
CA PHE A 126 -2.43 1.22 -19.15
C PHE A 126 -3.74 0.43 -19.27
N SER A 127 -4.75 0.77 -18.46
CA SER A 127 -5.99 0.00 -18.45
C SER A 127 -6.81 0.16 -19.73
N ILE A 128 -6.86 1.37 -20.33
CA ILE A 128 -7.71 1.62 -21.50
C ILE A 128 -7.22 0.83 -22.72
N PRO A 129 -5.93 0.88 -23.13
CA PRO A 129 -5.46 0.09 -24.26
C PRO A 129 -5.64 -1.42 -24.06
N LEU A 130 -5.33 -1.92 -22.85
CA LEU A 130 -5.48 -3.35 -22.56
C LEU A 130 -6.96 -3.79 -22.54
N ALA A 131 -7.87 -2.93 -22.08
CA ALA A 131 -9.30 -3.20 -22.16
C ALA A 131 -9.80 -3.23 -23.60
N LEU A 132 -9.29 -2.37 -24.48
CA LEU A 132 -9.59 -2.37 -25.92
C LEU A 132 -9.08 -3.64 -26.61
N LEU A 133 -7.96 -4.19 -26.13
CA LEU A 133 -7.40 -5.45 -26.62
C LEU A 133 -8.12 -6.70 -26.05
N GLY A 134 -9.14 -6.52 -25.19
CA GLY A 134 -9.97 -7.62 -24.69
C GLY A 134 -9.39 -8.36 -23.46
N TYR A 135 -8.42 -7.80 -22.75
CA TYR A 135 -7.82 -8.45 -21.56
C TYR A 135 -8.75 -8.45 -20.31
N GLY A 136 -9.97 -7.92 -20.38
CA GLY A 136 -10.96 -7.95 -19.29
C GLY A 136 -10.38 -7.41 -17.98
N ILE A 137 -10.58 -8.16 -16.87
CA ILE A 137 -10.11 -7.76 -15.53
C ILE A 137 -8.62 -7.46 -15.45
N TRP A 138 -7.79 -8.14 -16.25
CA TRP A 138 -6.34 -7.94 -16.24
C TRP A 138 -5.92 -6.54 -16.69
N SER A 139 -6.75 -5.86 -17.46
CA SER A 139 -6.52 -4.45 -17.82
C SER A 139 -6.56 -3.53 -16.59
N LEU A 140 -7.48 -3.80 -15.66
CA LEU A 140 -7.61 -3.03 -14.41
C LEU A 140 -6.48 -3.38 -13.42
N VAL A 141 -6.14 -4.66 -13.32
CA VAL A 141 -5.04 -5.15 -12.47
C VAL A 141 -3.71 -4.53 -12.88
N THR A 142 -3.38 -4.60 -14.18
CA THR A 142 -2.13 -4.03 -14.70
C THR A 142 -2.09 -2.50 -14.56
N GLY A 143 -3.20 -1.81 -14.82
CA GLY A 143 -3.28 -0.37 -14.63
C GLY A 143 -3.04 0.04 -13.18
N THR A 144 -3.64 -0.67 -12.23
CA THR A 144 -3.44 -0.40 -10.80
C THR A 144 -1.98 -0.60 -10.39
N LEU A 145 -1.37 -1.71 -10.78
CA LEU A 145 0.03 -1.98 -10.48
C LEU A 145 0.98 -1.00 -11.15
N ALA A 146 0.71 -0.63 -12.42
CA ALA A 146 1.48 0.38 -13.12
C ALA A 146 1.45 1.72 -12.37
N GLY A 147 0.26 2.18 -11.93
CA GLY A 147 0.13 3.39 -11.12
C GLY A 147 0.96 3.37 -9.85
N GLN A 148 0.92 2.25 -9.11
CA GLN A 148 1.72 2.08 -7.89
C GLN A 148 3.22 2.02 -8.18
N PHE A 149 3.63 1.33 -9.22
CA PHE A 149 5.02 1.23 -9.63
C PHE A 149 5.60 2.58 -10.06
N PHE A 150 4.87 3.34 -10.88
CA PHE A 150 5.30 4.68 -11.28
C PHE A 150 5.33 5.65 -10.10
N ASN A 151 4.39 5.54 -9.15
CA ASN A 151 4.45 6.30 -7.91
C ASN A 151 5.73 5.99 -7.11
N LEU A 152 6.06 4.71 -6.94
CA LEU A 152 7.32 4.30 -6.31
C LEU A 152 8.52 4.91 -7.05
N LEU A 153 8.57 4.77 -8.36
CA LEU A 153 9.69 5.23 -9.18
C LEU A 153 9.89 6.75 -9.07
N LEU A 154 8.81 7.53 -9.14
CA LEU A 154 8.88 8.98 -9.00
C LEU A 154 9.30 9.42 -7.59
N LEU A 155 8.82 8.74 -6.54
CA LEU A 155 9.25 8.99 -5.16
C LEU A 155 10.75 8.74 -5.01
N TRP A 156 11.25 7.63 -5.57
CA TRP A 156 12.68 7.28 -5.49
C TRP A 156 13.56 8.21 -6.32
N MET A 157 13.09 8.66 -7.47
CA MET A 157 13.84 9.63 -8.29
C MET A 157 13.94 11.01 -7.63
N ARG A 158 12.89 11.42 -6.92
CA ARG A 158 12.81 12.75 -6.30
C ARG A 158 13.41 12.80 -4.90
N SER A 159 13.39 11.69 -4.16
CA SER A 159 13.99 11.60 -2.84
C SER A 159 15.50 11.44 -2.92
N PRO A 160 16.29 12.27 -2.20
CA PRO A 160 17.74 12.07 -2.10
C PRO A 160 18.11 10.90 -1.18
N TRP A 161 17.19 10.50 -0.30
CA TRP A 161 17.44 9.45 0.68
C TRP A 161 17.54 8.07 0.03
N ARG A 162 18.50 7.26 0.52
CA ARG A 162 18.67 5.85 0.08
C ARG A 162 18.81 4.95 1.31
N PRO A 163 18.24 3.73 1.27
CA PRO A 163 18.36 2.77 2.36
C PRO A 163 19.80 2.24 2.46
N GLU A 164 20.35 2.28 3.68
CA GLU A 164 21.58 1.60 4.04
C GLU A 164 21.24 0.36 4.86
N LEU A 165 22.14 -0.63 4.88
CA LEU A 165 22.01 -1.84 5.71
C LEU A 165 22.37 -1.56 7.17
N LYS A 166 21.72 -0.54 7.75
CA LYS A 166 21.84 -0.19 9.16
C LYS A 166 20.56 -0.60 9.87
N TYR A 167 20.64 -1.59 10.73
CA TYR A 167 19.47 -2.08 11.46
C TYR A 167 19.76 -2.15 12.96
N ASP A 168 18.96 -1.42 13.74
CA ASP A 168 18.99 -1.43 15.19
C ASP A 168 17.69 -2.06 15.73
N LEU A 169 17.81 -3.26 16.30
CA LEU A 169 16.70 -4.01 16.88
C LEU A 169 16.02 -3.27 18.05
N LYS A 170 16.79 -2.54 18.86
CA LYS A 170 16.24 -1.78 20.00
C LYS A 170 15.36 -0.63 19.48
N LEU A 171 15.86 0.09 18.47
CA LEU A 171 15.14 1.17 17.82
C LEU A 171 13.91 0.63 17.07
N ALA A 172 14.02 -0.50 16.35
CA ALA A 172 12.90 -1.16 15.69
C ALA A 172 11.79 -1.50 16.68
N LYS A 173 12.13 -2.13 17.82
CA LYS A 173 11.16 -2.48 18.86
C LYS A 173 10.47 -1.23 19.44
N LYS A 174 11.23 -0.16 19.70
CA LYS A 174 10.68 1.11 20.21
C LYS A 174 9.70 1.73 19.22
N LEU A 175 10.07 1.79 17.93
CA LEU A 175 9.22 2.34 16.87
C LEU A 175 7.97 1.47 16.61
N MET A 176 8.10 0.15 16.62
CA MET A 176 6.97 -0.78 16.50
C MET A 176 6.00 -0.63 17.66
N THR A 177 6.48 -0.55 18.91
CA THR A 177 5.62 -0.34 20.07
C THR A 177 4.83 0.95 19.93
N PHE A 178 5.50 2.04 19.54
CA PHE A 178 4.84 3.33 19.31
C PHE A 178 3.83 3.26 18.15
N GLY A 179 4.21 2.60 17.05
CA GLY A 179 3.35 2.41 15.88
C GLY A 179 2.08 1.61 16.21
N ILE A 180 2.18 0.55 17.02
CA ILE A 180 1.01 -0.25 17.45
C ILE A 180 0.02 0.61 18.22
N TRP A 181 0.48 1.51 19.12
CA TRP A 181 -0.40 2.42 19.83
C TRP A 181 -1.12 3.40 18.89
N ILE A 182 -0.42 3.91 17.87
CA ILE A 182 -1.03 4.76 16.82
C ILE A 182 -2.09 3.97 16.04
N LEU A 183 -1.80 2.71 15.71
CA LEU A 183 -2.72 1.83 14.98
C LEU A 183 -3.98 1.56 15.82
N LEU A 184 -3.82 1.23 17.09
CA LEU A 184 -4.95 1.04 18.02
C LEU A 184 -5.79 2.31 18.19
N GLY A 185 -5.15 3.47 18.28
CA GLY A 185 -5.84 4.77 18.32
C GLY A 185 -6.63 5.05 17.04
N SER A 186 -6.07 4.71 15.88
CA SER A 186 -6.72 4.85 14.57
C SER A 186 -7.92 3.92 14.45
N LEU A 187 -7.80 2.67 14.92
CA LEU A 187 -8.90 1.69 14.99
C LEU A 187 -10.02 2.17 15.90
N GLY A 188 -9.68 2.66 17.10
CA GLY A 188 -10.65 3.22 18.02
C GLY A 188 -11.42 4.40 17.42
N SER A 189 -10.72 5.32 16.75
CA SER A 189 -11.33 6.46 16.07
C SER A 189 -12.27 6.03 14.94
N TRP A 190 -11.90 4.99 14.21
CA TRP A 190 -12.72 4.42 13.12
C TRP A 190 -14.01 3.78 13.68
N LEU A 191 -13.92 2.98 14.75
CA LEU A 191 -15.06 2.39 15.43
C LEU A 191 -16.04 3.45 15.97
N ILE A 192 -15.52 4.53 16.56
CA ILE A 192 -16.34 5.64 17.05
C ILE A 192 -17.08 6.35 15.90
N LYS A 193 -16.40 6.54 14.75
CA LYS A 193 -17.04 7.14 13.57
C LYS A 193 -18.16 6.30 13.02
N ILE A 194 -18.00 4.97 12.98
CA ILE A 194 -19.08 4.06 12.55
C ILE A 194 -20.25 4.12 13.53
N GLY A 195 -19.98 4.10 14.84
CA GLY A 195 -21.03 4.19 15.85
C GLY A 195 -21.86 5.47 15.76
N ARG A 196 -21.25 6.62 15.40
CA ARG A 196 -21.98 7.89 15.21
C ARG A 196 -22.76 7.97 13.90
N ALA A 197 -22.44 7.18 12.90
CA ALA A 197 -23.18 7.17 11.64
C ALA A 197 -24.52 6.42 11.74
N HIS A 198 -24.75 5.71 12.84
CA HIS A 198 -25.98 4.95 13.11
C HIS A 198 -26.87 5.59 14.22
N VAL A 199 -26.54 6.78 14.68
CA VAL A 199 -27.34 7.63 15.57
C VAL A 199 -27.74 8.92 14.85
#